data_68f6eaf233a9cebe4fdbca2d7c210a63
#
_entry.id   68f6eaf233a9cebe4fdbca2d7c210a63
#
_cell.length_a   1.000
_cell.length_b   1.000
_cell.length_c   1.000
_cell.angle_alpha   90.00
_cell.angle_beta   90.00
_cell.angle_gamma   90.00
#
_symmetry.space_group_name_H-M   'P 1'
#
loop_
_entity.id
_entity.type
_entity.pdbx_description
1 polymer ?
#
loop_
_entity_poly.entity_id
_entity_poly.type
_entity_poly.pdbx_seq_one_letter_code
_entity_poly.pdbx_strand_id
1 'polypeptide(L)'
;MTKLEGIFTATISVLKEDLSLDISATIEHALHVDRQGSGLAFLGSTSQSQLLSIQEKKDLIREISKHKFKNQVIIGTGCNSLKDTINLMRHSIEFGHKNFLIGNPAYFHNTDSGVYSFYSNIIKAVPESRIVLYNFNKLMNFTFNVDLVQRLIGDYSDNIIGCKDSSSSVWNKMKFPSSFSMFVGTEIKLIQNLSLGGAGVISATTNLTHSIAREVFNNFKNKKIDNSLFEKLCGIRKAYDETGNLVTALHYSLSLSDIRYKYLLPPLVTLNIEKQKELLDKLKELDFFPERKAA
;
A
#
# COMPACT_ATOMS: atom_id res chain seq x y z
N MET A 1 9.21 -10.96 -17.41
CA MET A 1 8.50 -10.92 -16.09
C MET A 1 7.29 -10.03 -16.21
N THR A 2 6.17 -10.36 -15.56
CA THR A 2 4.91 -9.60 -15.67
C THR A 2 5.03 -8.23 -15.02
N LYS A 3 4.56 -7.17 -15.70
CA LYS A 3 4.42 -5.82 -15.15
C LYS A 3 3.42 -5.83 -13.99
N LEU A 4 3.66 -5.06 -12.95
CA LEU A 4 2.69 -4.84 -11.89
C LEU A 4 1.62 -3.87 -12.39
N GLU A 5 0.35 -4.27 -12.33
CA GLU A 5 -0.77 -3.45 -12.82
C GLU A 5 -2.07 -3.79 -12.07
N GLY A 6 -2.93 -2.81 -11.88
CA GLY A 6 -4.26 -2.99 -11.32
C GLY A 6 -4.48 -2.27 -9.99
N ILE A 7 -5.44 -2.81 -9.26
CA ILE A 7 -5.76 -2.35 -7.91
C ILE A 7 -4.97 -3.18 -6.91
N PHE A 8 -4.19 -2.52 -6.08
CA PHE A 8 -3.48 -3.16 -4.97
C PHE A 8 -4.01 -2.63 -3.64
N THR A 9 -4.32 -3.54 -2.76
CA THR A 9 -4.64 -3.21 -1.37
C THR A 9 -3.37 -3.14 -0.55
N ALA A 10 -3.10 -1.97 0.03
CA ALA A 10 -2.13 -1.85 1.12
C ALA A 10 -2.76 -2.52 2.35
N THR A 11 -2.49 -3.82 2.53
CA THR A 11 -3.15 -4.65 3.53
C THR A 11 -2.93 -4.12 4.94
N ILE A 12 -3.92 -4.29 5.80
CA ILE A 12 -3.78 -4.06 7.23
C ILE A 12 -3.07 -5.25 7.89
N SER A 13 -2.50 -5.03 9.08
CA SER A 13 -2.09 -6.07 10.01
C SER A 13 -3.12 -6.17 11.12
N VAL A 14 -3.61 -7.37 11.41
CA VAL A 14 -4.49 -7.64 12.55
C VAL A 14 -3.62 -7.94 13.76
N LEU A 15 -3.99 -7.40 14.92
CA LEU A 15 -3.25 -7.58 16.15
C LEU A 15 -4.10 -8.35 17.17
N LYS A 16 -3.44 -9.08 18.07
CA LYS A 16 -4.06 -9.68 19.25
C LYS A 16 -4.22 -8.65 20.36
N GLU A 17 -4.85 -9.04 21.44
CA GLU A 17 -5.05 -8.19 22.62
C GLU A 17 -3.74 -7.78 23.31
N ASP A 18 -2.73 -8.63 23.25
CA ASP A 18 -1.37 -8.35 23.76
C ASP A 18 -0.53 -7.50 22.78
N LEU A 19 -1.15 -6.98 21.71
CA LEU A 19 -0.56 -6.19 20.63
C LEU A 19 0.45 -6.95 19.76
N SER A 20 0.61 -8.24 19.92
CA SER A 20 1.38 -9.07 18.99
C SER A 20 0.63 -9.24 17.66
N LEU A 21 1.38 -9.43 16.57
CA LEU A 21 0.79 -9.64 15.24
C LEU A 21 -0.01 -10.96 15.19
N ASP A 22 -1.30 -10.87 14.87
CA ASP A 22 -2.12 -12.03 14.52
C ASP A 22 -1.91 -12.38 13.04
N ILE A 23 -0.94 -13.23 12.79
CA ILE A 23 -0.57 -13.66 11.44
C ILE A 23 -1.73 -14.35 10.76
N SER A 24 -2.45 -15.23 11.46
CA SER A 24 -3.58 -15.98 10.90
C SER A 24 -4.70 -15.06 10.44
N ALA A 25 -5.13 -14.13 11.31
CA ALA A 25 -6.18 -13.17 10.97
C ALA A 25 -5.72 -12.19 9.86
N THR A 26 -4.44 -11.80 9.83
CA THR A 26 -3.85 -10.97 8.77
C THR A 26 -3.89 -11.69 7.41
N ILE A 27 -3.56 -12.96 7.36
CA ILE A 27 -3.64 -13.78 6.15
C ILE A 27 -5.09 -14.02 5.73
N GLU A 28 -6.00 -14.29 6.68
CA GLU A 28 -7.44 -14.43 6.40
C GLU A 28 -7.99 -13.17 5.70
N HIS A 29 -7.67 -11.99 6.23
CA HIS A 29 -8.01 -10.70 5.60
C HIS A 29 -7.44 -10.58 4.18
N ALA A 30 -6.16 -10.86 4.02
CA ALA A 30 -5.50 -10.77 2.72
C ALA A 30 -6.11 -11.72 1.69
N LEU A 31 -6.43 -12.96 2.07
CA LEU A 31 -7.11 -13.93 1.21
C LEU A 31 -8.53 -13.50 0.83
N HIS A 32 -9.25 -12.82 1.73
CA HIS A 32 -10.55 -12.24 1.41
C HIS A 32 -10.41 -11.18 0.30
N VAL A 33 -9.49 -10.23 0.47
CA VAL A 33 -9.22 -9.16 -0.51
C VAL A 33 -8.71 -9.72 -1.85
N ASP A 34 -7.83 -10.72 -1.81
CA ASP A 34 -7.32 -11.40 -3.02
C ASP A 34 -8.45 -12.06 -3.83
N ARG A 35 -9.40 -12.73 -3.16
CA ARG A 35 -10.57 -13.32 -3.83
C ARG A 35 -11.42 -12.30 -4.57
N GLN A 36 -11.44 -11.06 -4.14
CA GLN A 36 -12.12 -9.94 -4.79
C GLN A 36 -11.32 -9.31 -5.95
N GLY A 37 -10.18 -9.89 -6.29
CA GLY A 37 -9.38 -9.51 -7.45
C GLY A 37 -8.43 -8.34 -7.24
N SER A 38 -8.10 -8.00 -6.00
CA SER A 38 -7.07 -7.01 -5.69
C SER A 38 -5.70 -7.66 -5.50
N GLY A 39 -4.65 -7.09 -6.07
CA GLY A 39 -3.29 -7.38 -5.67
C GLY A 39 -3.04 -6.95 -4.22
N LEU A 40 -2.00 -7.47 -3.61
CA LEU A 40 -1.71 -7.26 -2.20
C LEU A 40 -0.36 -6.56 -1.99
N ALA A 41 -0.34 -5.51 -1.19
CA ALA A 41 0.88 -4.86 -0.73
C ALA A 41 0.96 -5.00 0.81
N PHE A 42 1.65 -6.04 1.26
CA PHE A 42 1.87 -6.32 2.67
C PHE A 42 2.93 -5.41 3.28
N LEU A 43 2.89 -5.24 4.59
CA LEU A 43 3.91 -4.55 5.38
C LEU A 43 4.20 -3.11 4.91
N GLY A 44 3.20 -2.43 4.35
CA GLY A 44 3.23 -0.99 4.10
C GLY A 44 2.84 -0.18 5.35
N SER A 45 2.65 1.13 5.17
CA SER A 45 2.23 2.01 6.28
C SER A 45 0.87 1.62 6.86
N THR A 46 -0.06 1.15 6.02
CA THR A 46 -1.39 0.69 6.45
C THR A 46 -1.31 -0.53 7.36
N SER A 47 -0.30 -1.38 7.17
CA SER A 47 -0.02 -2.54 8.03
C SER A 47 0.65 -2.16 9.36
N GLN A 48 0.79 -0.90 9.68
CA GLN A 48 1.55 -0.44 10.86
C GLN A 48 3.02 -0.97 10.88
N SER A 49 3.59 -1.25 9.71
CA SER A 49 4.84 -2.02 9.59
C SER A 49 6.04 -1.38 10.29
N GLN A 50 6.07 -0.05 10.43
CA GLN A 50 7.15 0.63 11.14
C GLN A 50 7.09 0.43 12.67
N LEU A 51 5.96 -0.09 13.17
CA LEU A 51 5.72 -0.38 14.59
C LEU A 51 5.85 -1.89 14.90
N LEU A 52 5.86 -2.75 13.89
CA LEU A 52 6.10 -4.19 14.04
C LEU A 52 7.60 -4.48 14.21
N SER A 53 7.92 -5.47 15.02
CA SER A 53 9.30 -5.98 15.13
C SER A 53 9.77 -6.64 13.82
N ILE A 54 11.08 -6.71 13.63
CA ILE A 54 11.68 -7.41 12.48
C ILE A 54 11.30 -8.90 12.47
N GLN A 55 11.18 -9.51 13.64
CA GLN A 55 10.80 -10.91 13.74
C GLN A 55 9.36 -11.15 13.29
N GLU A 56 8.40 -10.34 13.73
CA GLU A 56 7.00 -10.42 13.28
C GLU A 56 6.88 -10.24 11.76
N LYS A 57 7.63 -9.29 11.17
CA LYS A 57 7.69 -9.12 9.72
C LYS A 57 8.19 -10.37 9.02
N LYS A 58 9.26 -10.99 9.51
CA LYS A 58 9.82 -12.23 8.97
C LYS A 58 8.85 -13.40 9.07
N ASP A 59 8.17 -13.53 10.20
CA ASP A 59 7.21 -14.60 10.42
C ASP A 59 5.98 -14.45 9.50
N LEU A 60 5.51 -13.22 9.31
CA LEU A 60 4.44 -12.94 8.33
C LEU A 60 4.90 -13.24 6.90
N ILE A 61 6.10 -12.83 6.48
CA ILE A 61 6.64 -13.12 5.15
C ILE A 61 6.72 -14.63 4.89
N ARG A 62 7.19 -15.40 5.88
CA ARG A 62 7.21 -16.86 5.82
C ARG A 62 5.79 -17.44 5.66
N GLU A 63 4.82 -16.89 6.40
CA GLU A 63 3.44 -17.37 6.30
C GLU A 63 2.80 -17.03 4.95
N ILE A 64 3.03 -15.82 4.42
CA ILE A 64 2.57 -15.41 3.08
C ILE A 64 2.96 -16.44 2.02
N SER A 65 4.17 -16.99 2.07
CA SER A 65 4.67 -17.94 1.08
C SER A 65 3.96 -19.29 1.06
N LYS A 66 3.26 -19.65 2.13
CA LYS A 66 2.49 -20.89 2.23
C LYS A 66 1.14 -20.81 1.52
N HIS A 67 0.70 -19.61 1.14
CA HIS A 67 -0.59 -19.35 0.54
C HIS A 67 -0.48 -19.05 -0.95
N LYS A 68 -1.41 -19.58 -1.75
CA LYS A 68 -1.53 -19.29 -3.18
C LYS A 68 -2.47 -18.14 -3.39
N PHE A 69 -1.92 -16.94 -3.56
CA PHE A 69 -2.70 -15.76 -3.96
C PHE A 69 -2.95 -15.80 -5.47
N LYS A 70 -4.15 -15.37 -5.88
CA LYS A 70 -4.55 -15.29 -7.29
C LYS A 70 -3.95 -14.07 -7.99
N ASN A 71 -3.69 -13.02 -7.21
CA ASN A 71 -3.20 -11.74 -7.70
C ASN A 71 -1.75 -11.50 -7.27
N GLN A 72 -1.16 -10.45 -7.82
CA GLN A 72 0.25 -10.10 -7.55
C GLN A 72 0.45 -9.64 -6.10
N VAL A 73 1.60 -10.00 -5.55
CA VAL A 73 2.00 -9.66 -4.18
C VAL A 73 3.24 -8.75 -4.21
N ILE A 74 3.22 -7.73 -3.36
CA ILE A 74 4.32 -6.81 -3.09
C ILE A 74 4.57 -6.84 -1.59
N ILE A 75 5.84 -6.91 -1.16
CA ILE A 75 6.22 -6.91 0.26
C ILE A 75 6.89 -5.57 0.62
N GLY A 76 6.37 -4.89 1.62
CA GLY A 76 7.00 -3.71 2.19
C GLY A 76 8.17 -4.11 3.08
N THR A 77 9.38 -3.73 2.70
CA THR A 77 10.60 -4.06 3.46
C THR A 77 11.36 -2.83 3.93
N GLY A 78 10.88 -1.62 3.59
CA GLY A 78 11.53 -0.36 3.99
C GLY A 78 11.58 -0.18 5.50
N CYS A 79 12.78 0.06 6.02
CA CYS A 79 13.09 0.37 7.41
C CYS A 79 14.02 1.59 7.48
N ASN A 80 14.12 2.24 8.65
CA ASN A 80 15.16 3.25 8.87
C ASN A 80 16.58 2.67 8.82
N SER A 81 16.74 1.41 9.19
CA SER A 81 17.99 0.67 9.10
C SER A 81 18.17 0.07 7.69
N LEU A 82 19.26 0.45 7.01
CA LEU A 82 19.66 -0.16 5.73
C LEU A 82 19.84 -1.68 5.87
N LYS A 83 20.48 -2.13 6.95
CA LYS A 83 20.73 -3.56 7.20
C LYS A 83 19.43 -4.33 7.38
N ASP A 84 18.46 -3.80 8.11
CA ASP A 84 17.18 -4.46 8.32
C ASP A 84 16.36 -4.52 7.03
N THR A 85 16.39 -3.45 6.20
CA THR A 85 15.79 -3.45 4.87
C THR A 85 16.37 -4.59 4.03
N ILE A 86 17.69 -4.69 3.93
CA ILE A 86 18.38 -5.75 3.17
C ILE A 86 18.05 -7.15 3.75
N ASN A 87 18.05 -7.30 5.07
CA ASN A 87 17.74 -8.58 5.72
C ASN A 87 16.30 -9.04 5.44
N LEU A 88 15.33 -8.13 5.49
CA LEU A 88 13.94 -8.44 5.16
C LEU A 88 13.77 -8.79 3.68
N MET A 89 14.49 -8.11 2.78
CA MET A 89 14.46 -8.42 1.35
C MET A 89 15.04 -9.81 1.07
N ARG A 90 16.22 -10.14 1.63
CA ARG A 90 16.83 -11.46 1.49
C ARG A 90 15.92 -12.56 2.02
N HIS A 91 15.38 -12.36 3.23
CA HIS A 91 14.39 -13.28 3.79
C HIS A 91 13.16 -13.44 2.87
N SER A 92 12.64 -12.36 2.30
CA SER A 92 11.50 -12.43 1.36
C SER A 92 11.86 -13.24 0.10
N ILE A 93 13.07 -13.09 -0.43
CA ILE A 93 13.55 -13.83 -1.60
C ILE A 93 13.68 -15.31 -1.31
N GLU A 94 14.19 -15.70 -0.13
CA GLU A 94 14.24 -17.10 0.32
C GLU A 94 12.86 -17.76 0.28
N PHE A 95 11.80 -16.97 0.50
CA PHE A 95 10.41 -17.40 0.42
C PHE A 95 9.70 -17.08 -0.92
N GLY A 96 10.46 -16.74 -1.97
CA GLY A 96 9.95 -16.60 -3.35
C GLY A 96 9.37 -15.22 -3.69
N HIS A 97 9.45 -14.23 -2.81
CA HIS A 97 8.93 -12.89 -3.04
C HIS A 97 10.03 -11.94 -3.50
N LYS A 98 9.87 -11.35 -4.70
CA LYS A 98 10.87 -10.45 -5.32
C LYS A 98 10.38 -9.02 -5.54
N ASN A 99 9.07 -8.77 -5.43
CA ASN A 99 8.50 -7.43 -5.59
C ASN A 99 8.46 -6.73 -4.24
N PHE A 100 9.11 -5.58 -4.13
CA PHE A 100 9.24 -4.83 -2.88
C PHE A 100 8.66 -3.44 -2.98
N LEU A 101 7.97 -2.97 -1.93
CA LEU A 101 7.59 -1.58 -1.73
C LEU A 101 8.53 -0.97 -0.70
N ILE A 102 9.37 -0.01 -1.10
CA ILE A 102 10.40 0.54 -0.24
C ILE A 102 10.29 2.06 -0.19
N GLY A 103 10.07 2.62 1.01
CA GLY A 103 10.24 4.03 1.31
C GLY A 103 11.66 4.32 1.78
N ASN A 104 12.11 5.56 1.63
CA ASN A 104 13.39 5.98 2.18
C ASN A 104 13.35 6.00 3.73
N PRO A 105 14.50 5.93 4.43
CA PRO A 105 14.57 6.15 5.87
C PRO A 105 13.98 7.53 6.26
N ALA A 106 13.21 7.58 7.34
CA ALA A 106 12.39 8.75 7.66
C ALA A 106 12.92 9.60 8.82
N TYR A 107 13.75 9.03 9.71
CA TYR A 107 14.12 9.67 10.98
C TYR A 107 15.02 10.92 10.80
N PHE A 108 15.97 10.85 9.89
CA PHE A 108 16.85 11.98 9.57
C PHE A 108 16.36 12.74 8.35
N HIS A 109 16.75 14.01 8.21
CA HIS A 109 16.57 14.74 6.97
C HIS A 109 17.32 14.04 5.83
N ASN A 110 16.64 13.89 4.71
CA ASN A 110 17.18 13.20 3.55
C ASN A 110 17.59 14.22 2.48
N THR A 111 18.61 13.87 1.71
CA THR A 111 19.01 14.53 0.46
C THR A 111 18.85 13.57 -0.71
N ASP A 112 18.78 14.08 -1.93
CA ASP A 112 18.69 13.25 -3.14
C ASP A 112 19.86 12.26 -3.22
N SER A 113 21.07 12.71 -2.91
CA SER A 113 22.27 11.84 -2.89
C SER A 113 22.19 10.76 -1.81
N GLY A 114 21.66 11.08 -0.63
CA GLY A 114 21.44 10.13 0.46
C GLY A 114 20.41 9.06 0.10
N VAL A 115 19.27 9.48 -0.45
CA VAL A 115 18.22 8.56 -0.90
C VAL A 115 18.71 7.70 -2.08
N TYR A 116 19.40 8.29 -3.05
CA TYR A 116 20.04 7.54 -4.13
C TYR A 116 21.01 6.48 -3.60
N SER A 117 21.89 6.88 -2.66
CA SER A 117 22.84 5.94 -2.02
C SER A 117 22.13 4.81 -1.29
N PHE A 118 21.03 5.09 -0.59
CA PHE A 118 20.23 4.07 0.10
C PHE A 118 19.74 3.00 -0.89
N TYR A 119 19.09 3.39 -1.99
CA TYR A 119 18.61 2.44 -3.00
C TYR A 119 19.75 1.71 -3.73
N SER A 120 20.85 2.41 -4.05
CA SER A 120 22.03 1.80 -4.65
C SER A 120 22.62 0.68 -3.79
N ASN A 121 22.74 0.91 -2.47
CA ASN A 121 23.26 -0.10 -1.55
C ASN A 121 22.31 -1.29 -1.40
N ILE A 122 21.00 -1.06 -1.39
CA ILE A 122 19.99 -2.12 -1.38
C ILE A 122 20.13 -2.99 -2.63
N ILE A 123 20.15 -2.37 -3.81
CA ILE A 123 20.20 -3.10 -5.09
C ILE A 123 21.49 -3.90 -5.22
N LYS A 124 22.64 -3.32 -4.84
CA LYS A 124 23.91 -4.03 -4.83
C LYS A 124 23.92 -5.25 -3.90
N ALA A 125 23.22 -5.16 -2.75
CA ALA A 125 23.13 -6.23 -1.78
C ALA A 125 22.11 -7.32 -2.16
N VAL A 126 21.09 -6.95 -2.99
CA VAL A 126 19.97 -7.82 -3.39
C VAL A 126 19.68 -7.58 -4.88
N PRO A 127 20.56 -8.02 -5.79
CA PRO A 127 20.48 -7.67 -7.22
C PRO A 127 19.26 -8.24 -7.95
N GLU A 128 18.64 -9.30 -7.45
CA GLU A 128 17.42 -9.89 -8.00
C GLU A 128 16.13 -9.17 -7.57
N SER A 129 16.24 -8.12 -6.77
CA SER A 129 15.10 -7.37 -6.25
C SER A 129 14.36 -6.57 -7.34
N ARG A 130 13.05 -6.46 -7.19
CA ARG A 130 12.17 -5.65 -8.03
C ARG A 130 11.47 -4.62 -7.14
N ILE A 131 11.90 -3.38 -7.22
CA ILE A 131 11.55 -2.33 -6.27
C ILE A 131 10.52 -1.38 -6.85
N VAL A 132 9.42 -1.20 -6.15
CA VAL A 132 8.47 -0.09 -6.28
C VAL A 132 8.89 0.97 -5.27
N LEU A 133 9.38 2.10 -5.75
CA LEU A 133 9.73 3.26 -4.90
C LEU A 133 8.47 3.72 -4.16
N TYR A 134 8.57 4.05 -2.89
CA TYR A 134 7.46 4.60 -2.14
C TYR A 134 7.71 6.06 -1.77
N ASN A 135 7.00 6.94 -2.46
CA ASN A 135 7.06 8.40 -2.26
C ASN A 135 5.87 8.85 -1.41
N PHE A 136 6.11 9.14 -0.15
CA PHE A 136 5.10 9.68 0.77
C PHE A 136 5.74 10.63 1.79
N ASN A 137 5.85 11.90 1.43
CA ASN A 137 6.56 12.92 2.20
C ASN A 137 6.06 13.06 3.65
N LYS A 138 4.76 12.92 3.88
CA LYS A 138 4.16 13.01 5.23
C LYS A 138 4.71 11.96 6.22
N LEU A 139 5.15 10.81 5.72
CA LEU A 139 5.69 9.73 6.54
C LEU A 139 7.20 9.56 6.39
N MET A 140 7.78 9.98 5.25
CA MET A 140 9.17 9.72 4.91
C MET A 140 10.08 10.94 5.05
N ASN A 141 9.53 12.10 5.46
CA ASN A 141 10.28 13.36 5.60
C ASN A 141 11.17 13.68 4.39
N PHE A 142 10.73 13.28 3.20
CA PHE A 142 11.40 13.48 1.92
C PHE A 142 10.39 13.41 0.78
N THR A 143 10.60 14.21 -0.24
CA THR A 143 9.78 14.21 -1.46
C THR A 143 10.66 13.86 -2.65
N PHE A 144 10.37 12.74 -3.31
CA PHE A 144 11.05 12.41 -4.56
C PHE A 144 10.77 13.49 -5.60
N ASN A 145 11.81 13.91 -6.29
CA ASN A 145 11.72 14.72 -7.49
C ASN A 145 11.92 13.87 -8.76
N VAL A 146 11.64 14.48 -9.90
CA VAL A 146 11.72 13.81 -11.19
C VAL A 146 13.14 13.34 -11.50
N ASP A 147 14.14 14.19 -11.23
CA ASP A 147 15.55 13.91 -11.59
C ASP A 147 16.09 12.70 -10.81
N LEU A 148 15.78 12.61 -9.51
CA LEU A 148 16.17 11.46 -8.70
C LEU A 148 15.52 10.16 -9.21
N VAL A 149 14.23 10.20 -9.55
CA VAL A 149 13.52 9.02 -10.05
C VAL A 149 14.06 8.61 -11.43
N GLN A 150 14.28 9.55 -12.33
CA GLN A 150 14.88 9.29 -13.64
C GLN A 150 16.28 8.68 -13.51
N ARG A 151 17.11 9.21 -12.61
CA ARG A 151 18.44 8.67 -12.34
C ARG A 151 18.38 7.24 -11.82
N LEU A 152 17.51 6.96 -10.84
CA LEU A 152 17.32 5.60 -10.31
C LEU A 152 16.85 4.63 -11.39
N ILE A 153 15.92 5.04 -12.27
CA ILE A 153 15.46 4.21 -13.40
C ILE A 153 16.59 4.00 -14.39
N GLY A 154 17.38 5.03 -14.71
CA GLY A 154 18.48 4.95 -15.66
C GLY A 154 19.59 4.00 -15.23
N ASP A 155 19.98 4.11 -13.95
CA ASP A 155 21.11 3.34 -13.41
C ASP A 155 20.70 1.89 -13.00
N TYR A 156 19.40 1.64 -12.72
CA TYR A 156 18.90 0.38 -12.16
C TYR A 156 17.56 -0.05 -12.81
N SER A 157 17.49 -0.03 -14.14
CA SER A 157 16.25 -0.30 -14.91
C SER A 157 15.63 -1.67 -14.62
N ASP A 158 16.44 -2.69 -14.30
CA ASP A 158 15.96 -4.04 -14.01
C ASP A 158 15.40 -4.17 -12.59
N ASN A 159 15.85 -3.30 -11.68
CA ASN A 159 15.48 -3.32 -10.27
C ASN A 159 14.39 -2.31 -9.93
N ILE A 160 14.44 -1.08 -10.46
CA ILE A 160 13.48 -0.03 -10.19
C ILE A 160 12.31 -0.16 -11.18
N ILE A 161 11.32 -0.96 -10.80
CA ILE A 161 10.23 -1.36 -11.69
C ILE A 161 8.97 -0.50 -11.56
N GLY A 162 8.90 0.39 -10.59
CA GLY A 162 7.73 1.21 -10.36
C GLY A 162 7.90 2.24 -9.26
N CYS A 163 6.84 3.02 -9.08
CA CYS A 163 6.71 3.97 -7.99
C CYS A 163 5.26 4.01 -7.50
N LYS A 164 5.06 4.02 -6.18
CA LYS A 164 3.82 4.44 -5.53
C LYS A 164 4.00 5.89 -5.10
N ASP A 165 3.35 6.82 -5.81
CA ASP A 165 3.43 8.25 -5.50
C ASP A 165 2.20 8.75 -4.72
N SER A 166 2.31 8.78 -3.41
CA SER A 166 1.30 9.35 -2.51
C SER A 166 1.50 10.85 -2.29
N SER A 167 2.67 11.42 -2.65
CA SER A 167 2.99 12.84 -2.53
C SER A 167 2.58 13.66 -3.73
N SER A 168 2.30 13.01 -4.87
CA SER A 168 1.95 13.67 -6.12
C SER A 168 3.05 14.60 -6.68
N SER A 169 4.30 14.24 -6.46
CA SER A 169 5.45 15.01 -6.91
C SER A 169 6.05 14.49 -8.22
N VAL A 170 5.70 13.27 -8.64
CA VAL A 170 6.34 12.58 -9.77
C VAL A 170 5.34 12.06 -10.81
N TRP A 171 4.21 11.45 -10.38
CA TRP A 171 3.33 10.61 -11.19
C TRP A 171 2.79 11.27 -12.48
N ASN A 172 2.55 12.57 -12.49
CA ASN A 172 2.05 13.33 -13.64
C ASN A 172 3.06 14.34 -14.21
N LYS A 173 4.33 14.26 -13.78
CA LYS A 173 5.36 15.23 -14.15
C LYS A 173 6.40 14.72 -15.13
N MET A 174 6.39 13.42 -15.42
CA MET A 174 7.32 12.80 -16.37
C MET A 174 6.65 11.63 -17.10
N LYS A 175 7.18 11.29 -18.27
CA LYS A 175 6.82 10.05 -18.97
C LYS A 175 7.68 8.90 -18.43
N PHE A 176 7.05 7.80 -18.11
CA PHE A 176 7.72 6.60 -17.63
C PHE A 176 7.92 5.59 -18.76
N PRO A 177 8.97 4.76 -18.70
CA PRO A 177 9.10 3.62 -19.59
C PRO A 177 7.85 2.72 -19.56
N SER A 178 7.50 2.07 -20.64
CA SER A 178 6.32 1.19 -20.72
C SER A 178 6.37 0.02 -19.73
N SER A 179 7.58 -0.41 -19.34
CA SER A 179 7.83 -1.44 -18.33
C SER A 179 7.65 -0.94 -16.90
N PHE A 180 7.66 0.38 -16.67
CA PHE A 180 7.57 0.96 -15.34
C PHE A 180 6.12 1.01 -14.84
N SER A 181 5.90 0.64 -13.61
CA SER A 181 4.59 0.58 -12.98
C SER A 181 4.35 1.81 -12.10
N MET A 182 3.68 2.82 -12.64
CA MET A 182 3.33 4.04 -11.88
C MET A 182 2.00 3.87 -11.15
N PHE A 183 2.02 3.90 -9.84
CA PHE A 183 0.84 3.83 -8.97
C PHE A 183 0.62 5.14 -8.24
N VAL A 184 -0.64 5.55 -8.13
CA VAL A 184 -1.04 6.59 -7.18
C VAL A 184 -1.41 5.98 -5.83
N GLY A 185 -1.35 6.78 -4.76
CA GLY A 185 -1.65 6.34 -3.39
C GLY A 185 -3.10 6.58 -2.97
N THR A 186 -3.95 7.06 -3.87
CA THR A 186 -5.36 7.39 -3.60
C THR A 186 -6.22 7.11 -4.82
N GLU A 187 -7.42 6.60 -4.59
CA GLU A 187 -8.40 6.30 -5.62
C GLU A 187 -8.85 7.55 -6.38
N ILE A 188 -8.83 8.71 -5.76
CA ILE A 188 -9.22 10.01 -6.35
C ILE A 188 -8.42 10.30 -7.64
N LYS A 189 -7.19 9.81 -7.74
CA LYS A 189 -6.32 10.00 -8.90
C LYS A 189 -6.27 8.80 -9.85
N LEU A 190 -7.06 7.74 -9.58
CA LEU A 190 -6.96 6.48 -10.32
C LEU A 190 -7.20 6.68 -11.83
N ILE A 191 -8.33 7.25 -12.23
CA ILE A 191 -8.68 7.41 -13.65
C ILE A 191 -7.66 8.32 -14.35
N GLN A 192 -7.25 9.42 -13.73
CA GLN A 192 -6.26 10.32 -14.31
C GLN A 192 -4.90 9.61 -14.48
N ASN A 193 -4.46 8.83 -13.48
CA ASN A 193 -3.23 8.04 -13.59
C ASN A 193 -3.30 7.04 -14.76
N LEU A 194 -4.40 6.32 -14.89
CA LEU A 194 -4.62 5.38 -15.98
C LEU A 194 -4.62 6.07 -17.35
N SER A 195 -5.24 7.25 -17.47
CA SER A 195 -5.25 8.06 -18.69
C SER A 195 -3.85 8.51 -19.13
N LEU A 196 -2.94 8.67 -18.17
CA LEU A 196 -1.52 8.99 -18.42
C LEU A 196 -0.64 7.75 -18.65
N GLY A 197 -1.23 6.55 -18.77
CA GLY A 197 -0.50 5.29 -18.92
C GLY A 197 0.02 4.69 -17.64
N GLY A 198 -0.45 5.17 -16.49
CA GLY A 198 -0.12 4.60 -15.18
C GLY A 198 -0.66 3.19 -14.98
N ALA A 199 -0.14 2.51 -13.99
CA ALA A 199 -0.42 1.10 -13.73
C ALA A 199 -1.66 0.85 -12.86
N GLY A 200 -2.08 1.84 -12.07
CA GLY A 200 -3.22 1.68 -11.16
C GLY A 200 -3.05 2.41 -9.82
N VAL A 201 -3.51 1.78 -8.75
CA VAL A 201 -3.46 2.36 -7.40
C VAL A 201 -2.96 1.33 -6.37
N ILE A 202 -2.18 1.80 -5.40
CA ILE A 202 -1.88 1.04 -4.17
C ILE A 202 -2.47 1.84 -3.01
N SER A 203 -3.64 1.45 -2.51
CA SER A 203 -4.41 2.24 -1.55
C SER A 203 -4.72 1.48 -0.26
N ALA A 204 -4.94 2.26 0.79
CA ALA A 204 -5.36 1.75 2.10
C ALA A 204 -6.88 1.49 2.13
N THR A 205 -7.70 2.37 1.55
CA THR A 205 -9.16 2.22 1.54
C THR A 205 -9.64 1.02 0.73
N THR A 206 -8.81 0.50 -0.18
CA THR A 206 -9.11 -0.76 -0.89
C THR A 206 -9.18 -1.99 0.02
N ASN A 207 -8.80 -1.92 1.30
CA ASN A 207 -9.17 -2.94 2.30
C ASN A 207 -10.69 -3.10 2.44
N LEU A 208 -11.47 -2.08 2.10
CA LEU A 208 -12.93 -2.05 2.16
C LEU A 208 -13.58 -1.80 0.78
N THR A 209 -12.90 -1.04 -0.08
CA THR A 209 -13.45 -0.61 -1.39
C THR A 209 -12.91 -1.42 -2.58
N HIS A 210 -12.23 -2.53 -2.31
CA HIS A 210 -11.56 -3.36 -3.35
C HIS A 210 -12.48 -3.69 -4.54
N SER A 211 -13.72 -4.10 -4.30
CA SER A 211 -14.68 -4.45 -5.37
C SER A 211 -15.04 -3.25 -6.23
N ILE A 212 -15.38 -2.11 -5.60
CA ILE A 212 -15.71 -0.85 -6.30
C ILE A 212 -14.50 -0.36 -7.10
N ALA A 213 -13.32 -0.32 -6.47
CA ALA A 213 -12.10 0.13 -7.13
C ALA A 213 -11.74 -0.77 -8.33
N ARG A 214 -11.94 -2.09 -8.20
CA ARG A 214 -11.72 -3.06 -9.27
C ARG A 214 -12.67 -2.85 -10.42
N GLU A 215 -13.95 -2.60 -10.15
CA GLU A 215 -14.94 -2.31 -11.17
C GLU A 215 -14.62 -1.02 -11.92
N VAL A 216 -14.28 0.07 -11.22
CA VAL A 216 -13.83 1.32 -11.83
C VAL A 216 -12.62 1.09 -12.75
N PHE A 217 -11.61 0.32 -12.29
CA PHE A 217 -10.45 -0.03 -13.09
C PHE A 217 -10.82 -0.81 -14.36
N ASN A 218 -11.66 -1.84 -14.23
CA ASN A 218 -12.10 -2.67 -15.36
C ASN A 218 -12.93 -1.85 -16.37
N ASN A 219 -13.82 -0.99 -15.87
CA ASN A 219 -14.63 -0.11 -16.70
C ASN A 219 -13.75 0.83 -17.52
N PHE A 220 -12.71 1.42 -16.91
CA PHE A 220 -11.73 2.23 -17.62
C PHE A 220 -11.01 1.43 -18.72
N LYS A 221 -10.51 0.24 -18.40
CA LYS A 221 -9.80 -0.64 -19.37
C LYS A 221 -10.69 -1.04 -20.53
N ASN A 222 -11.99 -1.19 -20.29
CA ASN A 222 -13.00 -1.51 -21.29
C ASN A 222 -13.59 -0.29 -22.00
N LYS A 223 -13.04 0.93 -21.76
CA LYS A 223 -13.52 2.21 -22.30
C LYS A 223 -14.98 2.51 -21.94
N LYS A 224 -15.45 2.00 -20.82
CA LYS A 224 -16.77 2.24 -20.24
C LYS A 224 -16.59 2.97 -18.91
N ILE A 225 -16.54 4.31 -18.96
CA ILE A 225 -16.35 5.10 -17.73
C ILE A 225 -17.73 5.26 -17.07
N ASP A 226 -17.85 4.76 -15.83
CA ASP A 226 -18.99 5.02 -14.95
C ASP A 226 -18.59 6.11 -13.96
N ASN A 227 -19.02 7.34 -14.27
CA ASN A 227 -18.71 8.50 -13.44
C ASN A 227 -19.34 8.39 -12.05
N SER A 228 -20.58 7.87 -11.93
CA SER A 228 -21.27 7.73 -10.65
C SER A 228 -20.52 6.77 -9.71
N LEU A 229 -20.10 5.63 -10.24
CA LEU A 229 -19.32 4.66 -9.47
C LEU A 229 -17.97 5.23 -9.04
N PHE A 230 -17.31 5.99 -9.92
CA PHE A 230 -16.03 6.64 -9.59
C PHE A 230 -16.21 7.75 -8.55
N GLU A 231 -17.27 8.57 -8.66
CA GLU A 231 -17.60 9.60 -7.67
C GLU A 231 -17.89 8.99 -6.30
N LYS A 232 -18.65 7.88 -6.25
CA LYS A 232 -18.88 7.11 -5.02
C LYS A 232 -17.56 6.64 -4.40
N LEU A 233 -16.66 6.03 -5.21
CA LEU A 233 -15.34 5.60 -4.75
C LEU A 233 -14.52 6.76 -4.17
N CYS A 234 -14.51 7.91 -4.86
CA CYS A 234 -13.82 9.12 -4.41
C CYS A 234 -14.43 9.69 -3.15
N GLY A 235 -15.76 9.68 -3.03
CA GLY A 235 -16.49 10.14 -1.84
C GLY A 235 -16.12 9.30 -0.61
N ILE A 236 -16.12 7.97 -0.75
CA ILE A 236 -15.70 7.06 0.33
C ILE A 236 -14.27 7.38 0.75
N ARG A 237 -13.35 7.51 -0.23
CA ARG A 237 -11.95 7.85 0.08
C ARG A 237 -11.83 9.16 0.84
N LYS A 238 -12.56 10.21 0.44
CA LYS A 238 -12.56 11.52 1.13
C LYS A 238 -13.07 11.40 2.56
N ALA A 239 -14.15 10.65 2.80
CA ALA A 239 -14.67 10.42 4.14
C ALA A 239 -13.62 9.84 5.09
N TYR A 240 -12.81 8.89 4.60
CA TYR A 240 -11.69 8.34 5.38
C TYR A 240 -10.54 9.34 5.57
N ASP A 241 -10.17 10.10 4.54
CA ASP A 241 -9.08 11.10 4.63
C ASP A 241 -9.41 12.21 5.65
N GLU A 242 -10.68 12.61 5.76
CA GLU A 242 -11.16 13.65 6.67
C GLU A 242 -11.13 13.24 8.16
N THR A 243 -10.99 11.97 8.46
CA THR A 243 -10.75 11.51 9.85
C THR A 243 -9.41 11.96 10.41
N GLY A 244 -8.47 12.33 9.54
CA GLY A 244 -7.10 12.72 9.89
C GLY A 244 -6.14 11.54 10.07
N ASN A 245 -6.62 10.32 10.31
CA ASN A 245 -5.79 9.13 10.37
C ASN A 245 -6.46 7.92 9.69
N LEU A 246 -6.05 7.70 8.46
CA LEU A 246 -6.63 6.67 7.59
C LEU A 246 -6.51 5.24 8.17
N VAL A 247 -5.40 4.93 8.83
CA VAL A 247 -5.16 3.59 9.41
C VAL A 247 -6.15 3.32 10.54
N THR A 248 -6.28 4.26 11.46
CA THR A 248 -7.19 4.11 12.60
C THR A 248 -8.66 4.08 12.18
N ALA A 249 -9.02 4.84 11.13
CA ALA A 249 -10.36 4.84 10.55
C ALA A 249 -10.72 3.50 9.90
N LEU A 250 -9.77 2.88 9.17
CA LEU A 250 -9.95 1.56 8.58
C LEU A 250 -10.13 0.48 9.65
N HIS A 251 -9.27 0.48 10.66
CA HIS A 251 -9.38 -0.45 11.79
C HIS A 251 -10.73 -0.30 12.51
N TYR A 252 -11.16 0.94 12.76
CA TYR A 252 -12.47 1.21 13.34
C TYR A 252 -13.60 0.61 12.47
N SER A 253 -13.62 0.92 11.17
CA SER A 253 -14.68 0.44 10.28
C SER A 253 -14.73 -1.08 10.20
N LEU A 254 -13.57 -1.74 10.11
CA LEU A 254 -13.49 -3.20 10.09
C LEU A 254 -13.90 -3.82 11.43
N SER A 255 -13.61 -3.15 12.55
CA SER A 255 -13.98 -3.61 13.89
C SER A 255 -15.49 -3.65 14.13
N LEU A 256 -16.28 -2.93 13.33
CA LEU A 256 -17.75 -2.98 13.40
C LEU A 256 -18.31 -4.35 12.97
N SER A 257 -17.59 -5.07 12.14
CA SER A 257 -17.97 -6.41 11.66
C SER A 257 -17.15 -7.53 12.30
N ASP A 258 -15.94 -7.25 12.74
CA ASP A 258 -15.05 -8.22 13.37
C ASP A 258 -14.15 -7.54 14.41
N ILE A 259 -14.43 -7.81 15.68
CA ILE A 259 -13.76 -7.15 16.80
C ILE A 259 -12.23 -7.33 16.82
N ARG A 260 -11.68 -8.34 16.09
CA ARG A 260 -10.23 -8.55 16.01
C ARG A 260 -9.50 -7.34 15.41
N TYR A 261 -10.16 -6.51 14.62
CA TYR A 261 -9.55 -5.31 14.02
C TYR A 261 -9.42 -4.11 14.96
N LYS A 262 -9.92 -4.17 16.20
CA LYS A 262 -9.92 -3.03 17.12
C LYS A 262 -8.54 -2.60 17.64
N TYR A 263 -7.56 -3.51 17.61
CA TYR A 263 -6.26 -3.27 18.22
C TYR A 263 -5.30 -2.51 17.27
N LEU A 264 -4.57 -1.57 17.86
CA LEU A 264 -3.62 -0.71 17.16
C LEU A 264 -2.32 -0.63 17.96
N LEU A 265 -1.18 -0.57 17.28
CA LEU A 265 0.11 -0.34 17.93
C LEU A 265 0.27 1.14 18.31
N PRO A 266 0.68 1.45 19.55
CA PRO A 266 1.06 2.81 19.90
C PRO A 266 2.15 3.35 18.95
N PRO A 267 2.14 4.63 18.56
CA PRO A 267 1.30 5.70 19.09
C PRO A 267 -0.10 5.84 18.44
N LEU A 268 -0.49 4.88 17.58
CA LEU A 268 -1.83 4.91 17.00
C LEU A 268 -2.89 4.63 18.07
N VAL A 269 -3.98 5.37 18.01
CA VAL A 269 -5.14 5.21 18.89
C VAL A 269 -6.40 5.15 18.05
N THR A 270 -7.45 4.50 18.55
CA THR A 270 -8.73 4.46 17.86
C THR A 270 -9.31 5.87 17.68
N LEU A 271 -10.17 6.03 16.67
CA LEU A 271 -10.88 7.30 16.45
C LEU A 271 -11.69 7.67 17.70
N ASN A 272 -11.75 8.96 18.03
CA ASN A 272 -12.67 9.45 19.04
C ASN A 272 -14.14 9.33 18.56
N ILE A 273 -15.08 9.39 19.49
CA ILE A 273 -16.52 9.17 19.23
C ILE A 273 -17.07 10.14 18.17
N GLU A 274 -16.65 11.39 18.19
CA GLU A 274 -17.08 12.40 17.24
C GLU A 274 -16.65 12.01 15.80
N LYS A 275 -15.37 11.66 15.60
CA LYS A 275 -14.85 11.22 14.31
C LYS A 275 -15.44 9.89 13.83
N GLN A 276 -15.75 8.98 14.76
CA GLN A 276 -16.46 7.74 14.44
C GLN A 276 -17.84 8.05 13.86
N LYS A 277 -18.60 8.95 14.51
CA LYS A 277 -19.94 9.37 14.06
C LYS A 277 -19.88 10.09 12.71
N GLU A 278 -18.99 11.10 12.57
CA GLU A 278 -18.81 11.82 11.30
C GLU A 278 -18.50 10.87 10.13
N LEU A 279 -17.61 9.88 10.35
CA LEU A 279 -17.28 8.89 9.33
C LEU A 279 -18.49 8.05 8.94
N LEU A 280 -19.21 7.50 9.91
CA LEU A 280 -20.37 6.64 9.64
C LEU A 280 -21.50 7.41 8.93
N ASP A 281 -21.77 8.65 9.31
CA ASP A 281 -22.79 9.48 8.67
C ASP A 281 -22.44 9.71 7.18
N LYS A 282 -21.18 10.07 6.88
CA LYS A 282 -20.71 10.24 5.49
C LYS A 282 -20.74 8.94 4.68
N LEU A 283 -20.36 7.82 5.26
CA LEU A 283 -20.43 6.53 4.56
C LEU A 283 -21.88 6.13 4.28
N LYS A 284 -22.80 6.42 5.20
CA LYS A 284 -24.25 6.19 5.01
C LYS A 284 -24.81 7.05 3.87
N GLU A 285 -24.45 8.34 3.78
CA GLU A 285 -24.84 9.22 2.67
C GLU A 285 -24.37 8.70 1.31
N LEU A 286 -23.24 8.00 1.28
CA LEU A 286 -22.67 7.36 0.09
C LEU A 286 -23.25 5.96 -0.18
N ASP A 287 -24.24 5.52 0.59
CA ASP A 287 -24.77 4.15 0.56
C ASP A 287 -23.61 3.12 0.57
N PHE A 288 -22.69 3.32 1.49
CA PHE A 288 -21.56 2.43 1.71
C PHE A 288 -21.51 1.97 3.16
N PHE A 289 -21.65 0.67 3.33
CA PHE A 289 -21.54 0.04 4.64
C PHE A 289 -20.32 -0.91 4.59
N PRO A 290 -19.35 -0.76 5.51
CA PRO A 290 -18.30 -1.78 5.66
C PRO A 290 -18.97 -3.14 5.81
N GLU A 291 -18.62 -4.10 4.93
CA GLU A 291 -19.30 -5.39 4.85
C GLU A 291 -19.37 -6.04 6.24
N ARG A 292 -20.60 -6.23 6.74
CA ARG A 292 -20.82 -7.16 7.84
C ARG A 292 -20.57 -8.54 7.25
N LYS A 293 -19.56 -9.28 7.75
CA LYS A 293 -19.52 -10.73 7.52
C LYS A 293 -20.91 -11.25 7.90
N ALA A 294 -21.63 -11.84 6.95
CA ALA A 294 -22.79 -12.66 7.30
C ALA A 294 -22.27 -13.70 8.30
N ALA A 295 -22.91 -13.72 9.46
CA ALA A 295 -22.62 -14.66 10.55
C ALA A 295 -22.76 -16.09 10.07
#